data_009b89908b78d42aa061915aeb1329f0
#
_entry.id   009b89908b78d42aa061915aeb1329f0
#
_cell.length_a   1.000
_cell.length_b   1.000
_cell.length_c   1.000
_cell.angle_alpha   90.00
_cell.angle_beta   90.00
_cell.angle_gamma   90.00
#
_symmetry.space_group_name_H-M   'P 1'
#
loop_
_entity.id
_entity.type
_entity.pdbx_description
1 polymer ?
#
loop_
_entity_poly.entity_id
_entity_poly.type
_entity_poly.pdbx_seq_one_letter_code
_entity_poly.pdbx_strand_id
1 'polypeptide(L)'
;MDDLEFILWSAEMDLATPVLDVHGCSVAEALNTLDYFIDKSVVAGARSIKIIHGVGTGALRAAIVRALTADRRIRGFRDSERSGEGGAVIFAVLA
;
A
#
# COMPACT_ATOMS: atom_id res chain seq x y z
N MET A 1 0.07 18.48 11.61
CA MET A 1 0.25 17.22 10.82
C MET A 1 1.50 16.54 11.32
N ASP A 2 1.42 15.28 11.75
CA ASP A 2 2.59 14.53 12.18
C ASP A 2 3.38 14.00 10.97
N ASP A 3 4.56 13.42 11.25
CA ASP A 3 5.43 12.88 10.20
C ASP A 3 4.74 11.84 9.33
N LEU A 4 3.97 10.95 9.96
CA LEU A 4 3.30 9.87 9.23
C LEU A 4 2.24 10.44 8.28
N GLU A 5 1.42 11.36 8.75
CA GLU A 5 0.41 12.01 7.93
C GLU A 5 1.03 12.79 6.78
N PHE A 6 2.14 13.49 7.06
CA PHE A 6 2.85 14.24 6.02
C PHE A 6 3.38 13.32 4.93
N ILE A 7 3.99 12.19 5.32
CA ILE A 7 4.52 11.23 4.33
C ILE A 7 3.40 10.62 3.52
N LEU A 8 2.28 10.27 4.15
CA LEU A 8 1.12 9.72 3.44
C LEU A 8 0.55 10.72 2.45
N TRP A 9 0.40 11.97 2.87
CA TRP A 9 -0.06 13.04 1.99
C TRP A 9 0.90 13.23 0.81
N SER A 10 2.21 13.27 1.09
CA SER A 10 3.23 13.43 0.05
C SER A 10 3.21 12.28 -0.94
N ALA A 11 2.98 11.03 -0.45
CA ALA A 11 2.90 9.85 -1.31
C ALA A 11 1.75 9.94 -2.31
N GLU A 12 0.61 10.46 -1.88
CA GLU A 12 -0.54 10.63 -2.78
C GLU A 12 -0.26 11.65 -3.89
N MET A 13 0.60 12.60 -3.64
CA MET A 13 0.96 13.66 -4.60
C MET A 13 2.20 13.32 -5.44
N ASP A 14 2.91 12.24 -5.09
CA ASP A 14 4.19 11.90 -5.71
C ASP A 14 4.00 10.79 -6.76
N LEU A 15 4.20 11.17 -8.03
CA LEU A 15 4.10 10.24 -9.15
C LEU A 15 5.26 9.23 -9.19
N ALA A 16 6.33 9.48 -8.42
CA ALA A 16 7.46 8.57 -8.32
C ALA A 16 7.30 7.51 -7.23
N THR A 17 6.24 7.57 -6.42
CA THR A 17 5.93 6.54 -5.42
C THR A 17 5.76 5.19 -6.12
N PRO A 18 6.52 4.15 -5.70
CA PRO A 18 6.38 2.82 -6.30
C PRO A 18 4.95 2.29 -6.18
N VAL A 19 4.46 1.66 -7.24
CA VAL A 19 3.08 1.19 -7.34
C VAL A 19 3.06 -0.32 -7.52
N LEU A 20 2.25 -1.00 -6.70
CA LEU A 20 1.93 -2.41 -6.86
C LEU A 20 0.44 -2.53 -7.19
N ASP A 21 0.12 -3.16 -8.30
CA ASP A 21 -1.26 -3.44 -8.69
C ASP A 21 -1.53 -4.93 -8.58
N VAL A 22 -2.42 -5.30 -7.66
CA VAL A 22 -2.81 -6.70 -7.44
C VAL A 22 -4.31 -6.93 -7.66
N HIS A 23 -4.99 -5.98 -8.30
CA HIS A 23 -6.42 -6.19 -8.58
C HIS A 23 -6.61 -7.44 -9.42
N GLY A 24 -7.64 -8.21 -9.12
CA GLY A 24 -7.92 -9.45 -9.83
C GLY A 24 -7.08 -10.66 -9.40
N CYS A 25 -6.05 -10.47 -8.57
CA CYS A 25 -5.26 -11.59 -8.05
C CYS A 25 -6.03 -12.33 -6.95
N SER A 26 -5.69 -13.60 -6.74
CA SER A 26 -6.13 -14.31 -5.54
C SER A 26 -5.45 -13.68 -4.31
N VAL A 27 -6.03 -13.92 -3.13
CA VAL A 27 -5.42 -13.45 -1.88
C VAL A 27 -3.99 -13.98 -1.73
N ALA A 28 -3.78 -15.26 -1.98
CA ALA A 28 -2.45 -15.87 -1.85
C ALA A 28 -1.44 -15.23 -2.80
N GLU A 29 -1.80 -15.03 -4.05
CA GLU A 29 -0.94 -14.38 -5.03
C GLU A 29 -0.62 -12.94 -4.64
N ALA A 30 -1.64 -12.21 -4.21
CA ALA A 30 -1.49 -10.81 -3.81
C ALA A 30 -0.54 -10.68 -2.61
N LEU A 31 -0.68 -11.54 -1.60
CA LEU A 31 0.16 -11.47 -0.40
C LEU A 31 1.62 -11.84 -0.71
N ASN A 32 1.85 -12.83 -1.56
CA ASN A 32 3.21 -13.19 -1.98
C ASN A 32 3.85 -12.05 -2.75
N THR A 33 3.12 -11.46 -3.67
CA THR A 33 3.61 -10.32 -4.48
C THR A 33 3.86 -9.11 -3.59
N LEU A 34 2.99 -8.85 -2.63
CA LEU A 34 3.13 -7.74 -1.70
C LEU A 34 4.40 -7.88 -0.86
N ASP A 35 4.66 -9.07 -0.33
CA ASP A 35 5.85 -9.32 0.49
C ASP A 35 7.13 -9.00 -0.29
N TYR A 36 7.23 -9.50 -1.51
CA TYR A 36 8.36 -9.25 -2.39
C TYR A 36 8.49 -7.75 -2.72
N PHE A 37 7.36 -7.11 -3.02
CA PHE A 37 7.33 -5.69 -3.37
C PHE A 37 7.79 -4.81 -2.21
N ILE A 38 7.34 -5.11 -0.98
CA ILE A 38 7.78 -4.36 0.21
C ILE A 38 9.29 -4.51 0.39
N ASP A 39 9.81 -5.73 0.27
CA ASP A 39 11.23 -5.97 0.41
C ASP A 39 12.05 -5.18 -0.60
N LYS A 40 11.67 -5.22 -1.87
CA LYS A 40 12.35 -4.48 -2.93
C LYS A 40 12.27 -2.97 -2.71
N SER A 41 11.15 -2.48 -2.24
CA SER A 41 10.95 -1.05 -1.98
C SER A 41 11.84 -0.57 -0.82
N VAL A 42 11.97 -1.38 0.22
CA VAL A 42 12.87 -1.08 1.34
C VAL A 42 14.32 -1.04 0.86
N VAL A 43 14.74 -2.02 0.10
CA VAL A 43 16.11 -2.08 -0.44
C VAL A 43 16.40 -0.87 -1.35
N ALA A 44 15.43 -0.43 -2.10
CA ALA A 44 15.56 0.74 -2.98
C ALA A 44 15.52 2.07 -2.24
N GLY A 45 15.25 2.06 -0.93
CA GLY A 45 15.18 3.27 -0.14
C GLY A 45 13.89 4.07 -0.30
N ALA A 46 12.83 3.45 -0.79
CA ALA A 46 11.54 4.11 -0.92
C ALA A 46 10.97 4.44 0.47
N ARG A 47 10.34 5.60 0.61
CA ARG A 47 9.70 6.01 1.87
C ARG A 47 8.25 5.54 1.96
N SER A 48 7.61 5.38 0.82
CA SER A 48 6.20 5.03 0.72
C SER A 48 5.93 4.19 -0.52
N ILE A 49 4.81 3.48 -0.50
CA ILE A 49 4.35 2.66 -1.61
C ILE A 49 2.85 2.85 -1.81
N LYS A 50 2.39 2.60 -3.04
CA LYS A 50 0.98 2.63 -3.42
C LYS A 50 0.57 1.21 -3.77
N ILE A 51 -0.54 0.73 -3.21
CA ILE A 51 -1.06 -0.61 -3.45
C ILE A 51 -2.47 -0.50 -4.02
N ILE A 52 -2.66 -1.01 -5.23
CA ILE A 52 -3.96 -1.03 -5.90
C ILE A 52 -4.53 -2.44 -5.74
N HIS A 53 -5.57 -2.59 -4.94
CA HIS A 53 -6.23 -3.88 -4.74
C HIS A 53 -7.58 -3.98 -5.47
N GLY A 54 -8.09 -2.87 -5.95
CA GLY A 54 -9.39 -2.83 -6.61
C GLY A 54 -10.54 -2.86 -5.61
N VAL A 55 -11.74 -2.64 -6.10
CA VAL A 55 -12.94 -2.59 -5.26
C VAL A 55 -13.39 -3.99 -4.85
N GLY A 56 -13.74 -4.85 -5.81
CA GLY A 56 -14.13 -6.24 -5.59
C GLY A 56 -15.10 -6.46 -4.43
N THR A 57 -14.96 -7.59 -3.74
CA THR A 57 -15.78 -7.95 -2.58
C THR A 57 -15.24 -7.38 -1.27
N GLY A 58 -14.05 -6.79 -1.29
CA GLY A 58 -13.34 -6.36 -0.08
C GLY A 58 -12.45 -7.42 0.55
N ALA A 59 -12.47 -8.65 0.05
CA ALA A 59 -11.65 -9.74 0.61
C ALA A 59 -10.15 -9.47 0.42
N LEU A 60 -9.76 -8.97 -0.74
CA LEU A 60 -8.37 -8.66 -1.04
C LEU A 60 -7.88 -7.48 -0.18
N ARG A 61 -8.68 -6.43 -0.06
CA ARG A 61 -8.38 -5.30 0.81
C ARG A 61 -8.18 -5.75 2.26
N ALA A 62 -9.09 -6.57 2.77
CA ALA A 62 -9.02 -7.06 4.15
C ALA A 62 -7.74 -7.86 4.40
N ALA A 63 -7.34 -8.70 3.46
CA ALA A 63 -6.11 -9.50 3.57
C ALA A 63 -4.87 -8.60 3.56
N ILE A 64 -4.85 -7.59 2.70
CA ILE A 64 -3.74 -6.63 2.62
C ILE A 64 -3.64 -5.81 3.92
N VAL A 65 -4.76 -5.33 4.43
CA VAL A 65 -4.79 -4.57 5.69
C VAL A 65 -4.21 -5.41 6.84
N ARG A 66 -4.59 -6.69 6.93
CA ARG A 66 -4.04 -7.57 7.97
C ARG A 66 -2.54 -7.76 7.80
N ALA A 67 -2.08 -7.97 6.56
CA ALA A 67 -0.66 -8.14 6.28
C ALA A 67 0.14 -6.90 6.63
N LEU A 68 -0.33 -5.72 6.24
CA LEU A 68 0.34 -4.46 6.54
C LEU A 68 0.39 -4.17 8.05
N THR A 69 -0.68 -4.50 8.76
CA THR A 69 -0.75 -4.30 10.21
C THR A 69 0.28 -5.14 10.94
N ALA A 70 0.55 -6.36 10.46
CA ALA A 70 1.49 -7.28 11.08
C ALA A 70 2.94 -7.12 10.60
N ASP A 71 3.17 -6.31 9.57
CA ASP A 71 4.49 -6.22 8.94
C ASP A 71 5.33 -5.13 9.59
N ARG A 72 6.49 -5.52 10.13
CA ARG A 72 7.41 -4.59 10.80
C ARG A 72 8.06 -3.59 9.87
N ARG A 73 8.06 -3.85 8.56
CA ARG A 73 8.60 -2.94 7.56
C ARG A 73 7.64 -1.81 7.25
N ILE A 74 6.39 -1.91 7.71
CA ILE A 74 5.35 -0.92 7.50
C ILE A 74 5.16 -0.09 8.76
N ARG A 75 5.38 1.21 8.64
CA ARG A 75 5.21 2.17 9.73
C ARG A 75 3.74 2.56 9.92
N GLY A 76 3.00 2.67 8.83
CA GLY A 76 1.59 3.01 8.84
C GLY A 76 1.02 3.00 7.44
N PHE A 77 -0.31 3.03 7.35
CA PHE A 77 -0.99 3.02 6.04
C PHE A 77 -2.39 3.61 6.18
N ARG A 78 -2.96 3.98 5.05
CA ARG A 78 -4.36 4.43 4.97
C ARG A 78 -4.90 4.24 3.56
N ASP A 79 -6.24 4.25 3.44
CA ASP A 79 -6.89 4.29 2.14
C ASP A 79 -6.60 5.62 1.44
N SER A 80 -6.53 5.61 0.13
CA SER A 80 -6.36 6.83 -0.66
C SER A 80 -7.55 7.76 -0.46
N GLU A 81 -7.25 9.04 -0.30
CA GLU A 81 -8.26 10.09 -0.23
C GLU A 81 -8.51 10.71 -1.61
N ARG A 82 -7.79 10.25 -2.62
CA ARG A 82 -7.88 10.75 -3.99
C ARG A 82 -9.20 10.38 -4.61
N SER A 83 -9.82 11.33 -5.31
CA SER A 83 -11.05 11.10 -6.06
C SER A 83 -10.85 9.96 -7.08
N GLY A 84 -11.78 9.01 -7.09
CA GLY A 84 -11.73 7.86 -8.00
C GLY A 84 -10.92 6.67 -7.49
N GLU A 85 -10.20 6.81 -6.36
CA GLU A 85 -9.41 5.72 -5.78
C GLU A 85 -10.01 5.16 -4.50
N GLY A 86 -11.08 5.76 -3.99
CA GLY A 86 -11.70 5.33 -2.74
C GLY A 86 -12.10 3.87 -2.76
N GLY A 87 -11.67 3.11 -1.75
CA GLY A 87 -11.97 1.70 -1.61
C GLY A 87 -11.15 0.77 -2.51
N ALA A 88 -10.24 1.30 -3.33
CA ALA A 88 -9.46 0.52 -4.29
C ALA A 88 -7.95 0.62 -4.07
N VAL A 89 -7.48 1.62 -3.33
CA VAL A 89 -6.06 1.96 -3.22
C VAL A 89 -5.67 2.24 -1.78
N ILE A 90 -4.52 1.71 -1.37
CA ILE A 90 -3.90 1.98 -0.06
C ILE A 90 -2.53 2.60 -0.30
N PHE A 91 -2.20 3.62 0.49
CA PHE A 91 -0.84 4.13 0.61
C PHE A 91 -0.23 3.65 1.92
N ALA A 92 1.02 3.19 1.88
CA ALA A 92 1.73 2.72 3.06
C ALA A 92 3.09 3.41 3.19
N VAL A 93 3.51 3.63 4.42
CA VAL A 93 4.81 4.24 4.74
C VAL A 93 5.74 3.15 5.25
N LEU A 94 6.93 3.09 4.69
CA LEU A 94 7.95 2.13 5.07
C LEU A 94 8.73 2.59 6.31
N ALA A 95 9.10 1.63 7.12
CA ALA A 95 9.87 1.92 8.35
C ALA A 95 11.28 2.41 8.02
#